data_82a49f202dd11fe28f47211ad3abb03d
#
_entry.id   82a49f202dd11fe28f47211ad3abb03d
#
_cell.length_a   1.000
_cell.length_b   1.000
_cell.length_c   1.000
_cell.angle_alpha   90.00
_cell.angle_beta   90.00
_cell.angle_gamma   90.00
#
_symmetry.space_group_name_H-M   'P 1'
#
loop_
_entity.id
_entity.type
_entity.pdbx_description
1 polymer ?
#
loop_
_entity_poly.entity_id
_entity_poly.type
_entity_poly.pdbx_seq_one_letter_code
_entity_poly.pdbx_strand_id
1 'polypeptide(L)'
;GSATHNPQYQELYVRWLQYGLFCPVFRSHGTDAPREIYQFGKKGEPIYDAIEKTINLRYRLLPYIYSTAWQVTSKDYSYMRPLFSDFASDRKVWNMPNEFMFGSSILAAPIVEASYTQEKIIKENAMTGWDSKEVNAQTENSAINFKENKTTLKYLPAGTKWFDFWTGKEYKGGQYVN
;
A
#
# COMPACT_ATOMS: atom_id res chain seq x y z
N GLY A 1 23.74 5.93 -9.78
CA GLY A 1 22.88 4.96 -10.47
C GLY A 1 21.46 5.47 -10.53
N SER A 2 20.63 4.92 -11.42
CA SER A 2 19.23 5.29 -11.54
C SER A 2 18.49 4.97 -10.24
N ALA A 3 17.58 5.85 -9.79
CA ALA A 3 16.74 5.63 -8.60
C ALA A 3 16.00 4.29 -8.66
N THR A 4 15.56 3.87 -9.84
CA THR A 4 14.84 2.62 -10.08
C THR A 4 15.66 1.34 -9.83
N HIS A 5 16.98 1.45 -9.68
CA HIS A 5 17.87 0.35 -9.31
C HIS A 5 18.28 0.36 -7.84
N ASN A 6 17.81 1.36 -7.06
CA ASN A 6 18.04 1.40 -5.62
C ASN A 6 16.99 0.53 -4.90
N PRO A 7 17.35 -0.50 -4.11
CA PRO A 7 16.41 -1.40 -3.47
C PRO A 7 15.42 -0.70 -2.53
N GLN A 8 15.84 0.33 -1.80
CA GLN A 8 14.96 1.10 -0.92
C GLN A 8 13.91 1.86 -1.73
N TYR A 9 14.32 2.46 -2.84
CA TYR A 9 13.40 3.13 -3.74
C TYR A 9 12.44 2.13 -4.42
N GLN A 10 12.93 0.95 -4.79
CA GLN A 10 12.11 -0.13 -5.36
C GLN A 10 11.01 -0.58 -4.39
N GLU A 11 11.36 -0.84 -3.13
CA GLU A 11 10.37 -1.20 -2.11
C GLU A 11 9.37 -0.06 -1.89
N LEU A 12 9.85 1.17 -1.70
CA LEU A 12 9.01 2.34 -1.53
C LEU A 12 8.02 2.50 -2.69
N TYR A 13 8.51 2.39 -3.93
CA TYR A 13 7.68 2.52 -5.12
C TYR A 13 6.58 1.45 -5.18
N VAL A 14 6.94 0.19 -4.92
CA VAL A 14 5.96 -0.92 -4.88
C VAL A 14 4.91 -0.67 -3.80
N ARG A 15 5.30 -0.25 -2.58
CA ARG A 15 4.34 0.02 -1.49
C ARG A 15 3.41 1.17 -1.83
N TRP A 16 3.93 2.25 -2.38
CA TRP A 16 3.10 3.37 -2.86
C TRP A 16 2.14 2.94 -3.98
N LEU A 17 2.60 2.11 -4.89
CA LEU A 17 1.75 1.60 -5.97
C LEU A 17 0.64 0.68 -5.41
N GLN A 18 0.98 -0.21 -4.47
CA GLN A 18 0.01 -1.07 -3.78
C GLN A 18 -1.04 -0.25 -3.00
N TYR A 19 -0.63 0.84 -2.35
CA TYR A 19 -1.57 1.77 -1.73
C TYR A 19 -2.40 2.50 -2.78
N GLY A 20 -1.76 3.05 -3.80
CA GLY A 20 -2.40 3.79 -4.90
C GLY A 20 -3.45 3.00 -5.66
N LEU A 21 -3.34 1.67 -5.67
CA LEU A 21 -4.35 0.75 -6.22
C LEU A 21 -5.76 1.08 -5.71
N PHE A 22 -5.90 1.48 -4.44
CA PHE A 22 -7.16 1.80 -3.77
C PHE A 22 -7.51 3.29 -3.82
N CYS A 23 -6.67 4.14 -4.41
CA CYS A 23 -6.95 5.56 -4.55
C CYS A 23 -7.85 5.85 -5.77
N PRO A 24 -8.63 6.92 -5.74
CA PRO A 24 -9.42 7.35 -6.91
C PRO A 24 -8.55 7.57 -8.14
N VAL A 25 -7.40 8.23 -7.99
CA VAL A 25 -6.41 8.44 -9.03
C VAL A 25 -5.24 7.49 -8.85
N PHE A 26 -4.95 6.70 -9.86
CA PHE A 26 -3.83 5.77 -9.89
C PHE A 26 -2.85 6.19 -10.98
N ARG A 27 -1.78 6.87 -10.57
CA ARG A 27 -0.81 7.45 -11.49
C ARG A 27 0.60 7.39 -10.91
N SER A 28 1.56 7.00 -11.74
CA SER A 28 2.98 7.26 -11.49
C SER A 28 3.40 8.51 -12.25
N HIS A 29 3.94 9.51 -11.54
CA HIS A 29 4.44 10.75 -12.10
C HIS A 29 5.96 10.81 -11.96
N GLY A 30 6.67 10.97 -13.08
CA GLY A 30 8.11 11.09 -13.09
C GLY A 30 8.54 12.38 -13.79
N THR A 31 9.06 13.35 -13.05
CA THR A 31 9.65 14.57 -13.63
C THR A 31 11.12 14.33 -13.96
N ASP A 32 11.89 13.83 -12.98
CA ASP A 32 13.35 13.72 -13.07
C ASP A 32 13.85 12.27 -13.19
N ALA A 33 12.97 11.29 -12.99
CA ALA A 33 13.31 9.87 -13.09
C ALA A 33 12.22 9.10 -13.84
N PRO A 34 12.58 8.39 -14.91
CA PRO A 34 11.65 7.45 -15.57
C PRO A 34 11.15 6.41 -14.56
N ARG A 35 9.84 6.15 -14.58
CA ARG A 35 9.17 5.22 -13.63
C ARG A 35 8.29 4.20 -14.32
N GLU A 36 8.52 3.96 -15.58
CA GLU A 36 7.87 2.90 -16.33
C GLU A 36 8.32 1.54 -15.78
N ILE A 37 7.44 0.56 -15.82
CA ILE A 37 7.67 -0.76 -15.21
C ILE A 37 9.00 -1.41 -15.64
N TYR A 38 9.40 -1.25 -16.90
CA TYR A 38 10.64 -1.82 -17.43
C TYR A 38 11.92 -1.18 -16.86
N GLN A 39 11.81 -0.02 -16.20
CA GLN A 39 12.93 0.61 -15.48
C GLN A 39 13.26 -0.12 -14.18
N PHE A 40 12.33 -0.89 -13.64
CA PHE A 40 12.47 -1.63 -12.39
C PHE A 40 12.92 -3.08 -12.60
N GLY A 41 13.19 -3.49 -13.82
CA GLY A 41 13.62 -4.83 -14.14
C GLY A 41 12.85 -5.48 -15.29
N LYS A 42 12.83 -6.80 -15.31
CA LYS A 42 12.20 -7.63 -16.34
C LYS A 42 11.17 -8.57 -15.71
N LYS A 43 10.27 -9.06 -16.54
CA LYS A 43 9.30 -10.09 -16.14
C LYS A 43 10.00 -11.31 -15.54
N GLY A 44 9.52 -11.78 -14.39
CA GLY A 44 10.14 -12.82 -13.59
C GLY A 44 11.04 -12.28 -12.47
N GLU A 45 11.33 -11.00 -12.44
CA GLU A 45 12.03 -10.35 -11.33
C GLU A 45 11.04 -9.83 -10.28
N PRO A 46 11.34 -9.94 -8.98
CA PRO A 46 10.35 -9.70 -7.91
C PRO A 46 9.69 -8.33 -7.96
N ILE A 47 10.44 -7.28 -8.25
CA ILE A 47 9.93 -5.91 -8.28
C ILE A 47 9.03 -5.69 -9.49
N TYR A 48 9.47 -6.11 -10.68
CA TYR A 48 8.66 -6.04 -11.88
C TYR A 48 7.33 -6.79 -11.71
N ASP A 49 7.40 -8.04 -11.22
CA ASP A 49 6.21 -8.87 -11.04
C ASP A 49 5.25 -8.29 -9.99
N ALA A 50 5.75 -7.67 -8.93
CA ALA A 50 4.93 -6.99 -7.95
C ALA A 50 4.20 -5.77 -8.54
N ILE A 51 4.86 -4.98 -9.38
CA ILE A 51 4.28 -3.85 -10.10
C ILE A 51 3.21 -4.35 -11.08
N GLU A 52 3.55 -5.33 -11.93
CA GLU A 52 2.62 -5.92 -12.92
C GLU A 52 1.37 -6.48 -12.23
N LYS A 53 1.54 -7.23 -11.14
CA LYS A 53 0.43 -7.78 -10.35
C LYS A 53 -0.48 -6.68 -9.79
N THR A 54 0.09 -5.59 -9.30
CA THR A 54 -0.66 -4.47 -8.75
C THR A 54 -1.47 -3.76 -9.83
N ILE A 55 -0.87 -3.50 -10.99
CA ILE A 55 -1.56 -2.89 -12.13
C ILE A 55 -2.71 -3.80 -12.63
N ASN A 56 -2.44 -5.09 -12.80
CA ASN A 56 -3.44 -6.05 -13.23
C ASN A 56 -4.61 -6.14 -12.24
N LEU A 57 -4.34 -6.09 -10.92
CA LEU A 57 -5.39 -6.06 -9.91
C LEU A 57 -6.26 -4.79 -10.04
N ARG A 58 -5.65 -3.62 -10.26
CA ARG A 58 -6.39 -2.37 -10.50
C ARG A 58 -7.35 -2.52 -11.68
N TYR A 59 -6.88 -3.09 -12.79
CA TYR A 59 -7.74 -3.33 -13.97
C TYR A 59 -8.87 -4.32 -13.67
N ARG A 60 -8.62 -5.36 -12.93
CA ARG A 60 -9.66 -6.31 -12.52
C ARG A 60 -10.72 -5.70 -11.61
N LEU A 61 -10.34 -4.71 -10.81
CA LEU A 61 -11.24 -3.97 -9.91
C LEU A 61 -11.99 -2.83 -10.61
N LEU A 62 -11.71 -2.52 -11.88
CA LEU A 62 -12.34 -1.39 -12.56
C LEU A 62 -13.88 -1.37 -12.50
N PRO A 63 -14.62 -2.48 -12.65
CA PRO A 63 -16.07 -2.45 -12.52
C PRO A 63 -16.51 -2.03 -11.10
N TYR A 64 -15.82 -2.51 -10.07
CA TYR A 64 -16.08 -2.12 -8.69
C TYR A 64 -15.74 -0.64 -8.44
N ILE A 65 -14.60 -0.20 -8.93
CA ILE A 65 -14.13 1.19 -8.85
C ILE A 65 -15.13 2.13 -9.51
N TYR A 66 -15.59 1.81 -10.72
CA TYR A 66 -16.55 2.60 -11.45
C TYR A 66 -17.89 2.71 -10.73
N SER A 67 -18.39 1.57 -10.20
CA SER A 67 -19.62 1.54 -9.42
C SER A 67 -19.51 2.34 -8.11
N THR A 68 -18.36 2.28 -7.44
CA THR A 68 -18.08 3.09 -6.23
C THR A 68 -18.01 4.58 -6.58
N ALA A 69 -17.34 4.95 -7.68
CA ALA A 69 -17.27 6.33 -8.14
C ALA A 69 -18.68 6.89 -8.49
N TRP A 70 -19.54 6.08 -9.08
CA TRP A 70 -20.94 6.46 -9.29
C TRP A 70 -21.67 6.73 -7.98
N GLN A 71 -21.46 5.90 -6.94
CA GLN A 71 -22.05 6.14 -5.62
C GLN A 71 -21.54 7.44 -4.98
N VAL A 72 -20.26 7.75 -5.17
CA VAL A 72 -19.67 9.02 -4.68
C VAL A 72 -20.38 10.22 -5.32
N THR A 73 -20.58 10.21 -6.64
CA THR A 73 -21.17 11.36 -7.37
C THR A 73 -22.69 11.47 -7.26
N SER A 74 -23.39 10.35 -7.08
CA SER A 74 -24.86 10.34 -7.12
C SER A 74 -25.53 10.13 -5.76
N LYS A 75 -24.77 9.73 -4.74
CA LYS A 75 -25.29 9.41 -3.39
C LYS A 75 -24.46 10.02 -2.26
N ASP A 76 -23.55 10.95 -2.58
CA ASP A 76 -22.64 11.58 -1.60
C ASP A 76 -21.85 10.55 -0.76
N TYR A 77 -21.51 9.41 -1.37
CA TYR A 77 -20.77 8.34 -0.73
C TYR A 77 -19.28 8.66 -0.68
N SER A 78 -18.52 8.01 0.20
CA SER A 78 -17.06 8.18 0.26
C SER A 78 -16.36 6.97 -0.35
N TYR A 79 -15.42 7.25 -1.25
CA TYR A 79 -14.63 6.23 -1.96
C TYR A 79 -13.72 5.44 -1.01
N MET A 80 -13.03 6.14 -0.11
CA MET A 80 -12.21 5.58 0.97
C MET A 80 -12.73 6.08 2.31
N ARG A 81 -12.88 5.20 3.29
CA ARG A 81 -13.39 5.57 4.61
C ARG A 81 -12.53 4.97 5.72
N PRO A 82 -12.21 5.73 6.77
CA PRO A 82 -11.59 5.18 7.95
C PRO A 82 -12.53 4.17 8.61
N LEU A 83 -11.97 3.13 9.23
CA LEU A 83 -12.76 2.02 9.78
C LEU A 83 -13.78 2.46 10.83
N PHE A 84 -13.50 3.49 11.60
CA PHE A 84 -14.44 3.99 12.62
C PHE A 84 -15.76 4.51 12.03
N SER A 85 -15.78 4.89 10.74
CA SER A 85 -17.01 5.35 10.08
C SER A 85 -18.04 4.23 9.92
N ASP A 86 -17.59 3.01 9.67
CA ASP A 86 -18.46 1.86 9.45
C ASP A 86 -18.55 0.95 10.69
N PHE A 87 -17.57 0.98 11.59
CA PHE A 87 -17.43 0.09 12.75
C PHE A 87 -17.26 0.87 14.06
N ALA A 88 -18.05 1.93 14.25
CA ALA A 88 -17.92 2.85 15.40
C ALA A 88 -18.04 2.17 16.78
N SER A 89 -18.75 1.05 16.88
CA SER A 89 -18.87 0.26 18.10
C SER A 89 -17.63 -0.53 18.48
N ASP A 90 -16.73 -0.76 17.53
CA ASP A 90 -15.45 -1.42 17.78
C ASP A 90 -14.37 -0.39 18.13
N ARG A 91 -14.06 -0.26 19.41
CA ARG A 91 -13.07 0.71 19.89
C ARG A 91 -11.66 0.53 19.33
N LYS A 92 -11.31 -0.69 18.88
CA LYS A 92 -9.98 -0.97 18.32
C LYS A 92 -9.73 -0.23 17.01
N VAL A 93 -10.77 -0.02 16.20
CA VAL A 93 -10.62 0.64 14.89
C VAL A 93 -10.44 2.16 14.96
N TRP A 94 -10.64 2.77 16.12
CA TRP A 94 -10.59 4.22 16.27
C TRP A 94 -9.19 4.81 16.02
N ASN A 95 -8.14 4.03 16.27
CA ASN A 95 -6.74 4.41 16.06
C ASN A 95 -6.04 3.45 15.09
N MET A 96 -6.67 3.13 13.97
CA MET A 96 -6.10 2.30 12.89
C MET A 96 -5.89 3.11 11.62
N PRO A 97 -4.80 3.87 11.49
CA PRO A 97 -4.57 4.74 10.35
C PRO A 97 -4.22 3.97 9.06
N ASN A 98 -3.75 2.72 9.20
CA ASN A 98 -3.19 1.94 8.10
C ASN A 98 -4.18 0.91 7.52
N GLU A 99 -5.45 0.98 7.94
CA GLU A 99 -6.53 0.13 7.43
C GLU A 99 -7.76 0.98 7.14
N PHE A 100 -8.43 0.72 6.04
CA PHE A 100 -9.60 1.51 5.62
C PHE A 100 -10.55 0.70 4.75
N MET A 101 -11.80 1.13 4.68
CA MET A 101 -12.76 0.59 3.70
C MET A 101 -12.55 1.27 2.34
N PHE A 102 -12.39 0.44 1.33
CA PHE A 102 -12.40 0.84 -0.07
C PHE A 102 -13.76 0.46 -0.66
N GLY A 103 -14.59 1.45 -0.92
CA GLY A 103 -16.00 1.22 -1.23
C GLY A 103 -16.73 0.50 -0.08
N SER A 104 -17.82 -0.20 -0.38
CA SER A 104 -18.67 -0.84 0.62
C SER A 104 -18.21 -2.23 1.06
N SER A 105 -17.30 -2.88 0.32
CA SER A 105 -17.11 -4.32 0.46
C SER A 105 -15.66 -4.77 0.64
N ILE A 106 -14.69 -3.89 0.47
CA ILE A 106 -13.28 -4.25 0.54
C ILE A 106 -12.60 -3.53 1.71
N LEU A 107 -12.04 -4.31 2.64
CA LEU A 107 -11.08 -3.82 3.62
C LEU A 107 -9.70 -3.79 2.96
N ALA A 108 -9.11 -2.62 2.85
CA ALA A 108 -7.76 -2.42 2.37
C ALA A 108 -6.83 -2.20 3.57
N ALA A 109 -5.73 -2.95 3.59
CA ALA A 109 -4.76 -2.91 4.66
C ALA A 109 -3.32 -2.85 4.09
N PRO A 110 -2.93 -1.74 3.45
CA PRO A 110 -1.64 -1.60 2.83
C PRO A 110 -0.50 -1.74 3.84
N ILE A 111 0.66 -2.16 3.35
CA ILE A 111 1.89 -2.12 4.12
C ILE A 111 2.53 -0.76 3.87
N VAL A 112 2.64 0.05 4.91
CA VAL A 112 3.09 1.45 4.84
C VAL A 112 4.51 1.66 5.35
N GLU A 113 5.14 0.61 5.84
CA GLU A 113 6.50 0.60 6.35
C GLU A 113 7.41 -0.30 5.51
N ALA A 114 8.70 -0.02 5.51
CA ALA A 114 9.69 -0.88 4.87
C ALA A 114 9.71 -2.27 5.55
N SER A 115 9.66 -3.33 4.75
CA SER A 115 9.69 -4.71 5.25
C SER A 115 10.98 -5.43 4.88
N TYR A 116 11.63 -5.04 3.79
CA TYR A 116 12.83 -5.68 3.25
C TYR A 116 14.06 -4.77 3.34
N THR A 117 13.86 -3.47 3.36
CA THR A 117 14.91 -2.47 3.42
C THR A 117 14.85 -1.72 4.75
N GLN A 118 15.95 -1.12 5.16
CA GLN A 118 15.95 -0.26 6.33
C GLN A 118 15.36 1.11 5.98
N GLU A 119 14.58 1.68 6.88
CA GLU A 119 14.08 3.04 6.74
C GLU A 119 15.26 4.03 6.82
N LYS A 120 15.31 4.96 5.86
CA LYS A 120 16.20 6.11 5.97
C LYS A 120 15.55 7.13 6.91
N ILE A 121 16.17 7.40 8.04
CA ILE A 121 15.78 8.52 8.90
C ILE A 121 16.33 9.79 8.27
N ILE A 122 15.46 10.56 7.64
CA ILE A 122 15.79 11.89 7.15
C ILE A 122 15.66 12.85 8.34
N LYS A 123 16.76 13.34 8.87
CA LYS A 123 16.74 14.44 9.84
C LYS A 123 16.63 15.75 9.09
N GLU A 124 15.47 16.40 9.15
CA GLU A 124 15.31 17.76 8.68
C GLU A 124 16.20 18.71 9.49
N ASN A 125 17.05 19.43 8.82
CA ASN A 125 17.77 20.54 9.43
C ASN A 125 16.79 21.73 9.50
N ALA A 126 16.40 22.13 10.71
CA ALA A 126 15.45 23.22 10.97
C ALA A 126 15.87 24.58 10.35
N MET A 127 17.08 24.72 9.81
CA MET A 127 17.60 25.98 9.28
C MET A 127 17.62 26.10 7.75
N THR A 128 17.41 25.03 6.98
CA THR A 128 17.64 25.05 5.52
C THR A 128 16.48 24.53 4.65
N GLY A 129 15.35 24.29 5.23
CA GLY A 129 14.07 24.05 4.50
C GLY A 129 14.05 22.81 3.58
N TRP A 130 14.89 22.66 2.62
CA TRP A 130 14.90 21.56 1.64
C TRP A 130 16.25 20.83 1.52
N ASP A 131 17.27 21.28 2.23
CA ASP A 131 18.58 20.61 2.27
C ASP A 131 18.61 19.54 3.36
N SER A 132 17.94 18.43 3.14
CA SER A 132 18.11 17.24 3.95
C SER A 132 19.45 16.58 3.64
N LYS A 133 20.43 16.70 4.54
CA LYS A 133 21.62 15.85 4.48
C LYS A 133 21.20 14.42 4.83
N GLU A 134 21.32 13.51 3.87
CA GLU A 134 21.19 12.08 4.12
C GLU A 134 22.15 11.68 5.25
N VAL A 135 21.60 11.30 6.39
CA VAL A 135 22.38 10.60 7.40
C VAL A 135 22.50 9.17 6.91
N ASN A 136 23.67 8.80 6.39
CA ASN A 136 23.99 7.43 6.06
C ASN A 136 23.90 6.59 7.35
N ALA A 137 22.76 5.93 7.57
CA ALA A 137 22.76 4.78 8.42
C ALA A 137 23.69 3.76 7.78
N GLN A 138 24.66 3.24 8.53
CA GLN A 138 25.59 2.24 8.05
C GLN A 138 24.74 1.09 7.45
N THR A 139 24.88 0.92 6.16
CA THR A 139 24.25 -0.17 5.42
C THR A 139 25.01 -1.42 5.83
N GLU A 140 24.46 -2.21 6.75
CA GLU A 140 24.86 -3.61 6.81
C GLU A 140 24.48 -4.21 5.47
N ASN A 141 25.48 -4.66 4.73
CA ASN A 141 25.37 -5.31 3.42
C ASN A 141 24.75 -6.72 3.56
N SER A 142 23.63 -6.86 4.23
CA SER A 142 22.82 -8.07 4.10
C SER A 142 22.10 -8.00 2.76
N ALA A 143 22.32 -9.02 1.92
CA ALA A 143 21.69 -9.10 0.62
C ALA A 143 20.15 -9.06 0.79
N ILE A 144 19.52 -8.01 0.27
CA ILE A 144 18.07 -7.83 0.34
C ILE A 144 17.41 -8.91 -0.51
N ASN A 145 16.55 -9.72 0.10
CA ASN A 145 15.84 -10.80 -0.58
C ASN A 145 14.35 -10.48 -0.71
N PHE A 146 13.97 -9.83 -1.80
CA PHE A 146 12.56 -9.53 -2.11
C PHE A 146 11.68 -10.77 -2.40
N LYS A 147 12.26 -11.97 -2.49
CA LYS A 147 11.51 -13.24 -2.65
C LYS A 147 11.06 -13.84 -1.33
N GLU A 148 11.57 -13.34 -0.21
CA GLU A 148 11.15 -13.79 1.12
C GLU A 148 9.70 -13.40 1.38
N ASN A 149 8.89 -14.35 1.88
CA ASN A 149 7.53 -14.05 2.30
C ASN A 149 7.55 -13.37 3.66
N LYS A 150 7.06 -12.14 3.72
CA LYS A 150 6.87 -11.41 4.96
C LYS A 150 5.38 -11.23 5.23
N THR A 151 4.99 -11.44 6.47
CA THR A 151 3.59 -11.34 6.92
C THR A 151 3.43 -10.19 7.90
N THR A 152 2.26 -9.58 7.90
CA THR A 152 1.91 -8.48 8.79
C THR A 152 0.50 -8.72 9.32
N LEU A 153 0.35 -8.70 10.64
CA LEU A 153 -0.97 -8.81 11.27
C LEU A 153 -1.86 -7.65 10.87
N LYS A 154 -3.08 -7.97 10.45
CA LYS A 154 -4.14 -7.02 10.11
C LYS A 154 -5.39 -7.30 10.94
N TYR A 155 -6.08 -6.23 11.33
CA TYR A 155 -7.27 -6.35 12.17
C TYR A 155 -8.53 -6.47 11.31
N LEU A 156 -9.36 -7.41 11.62
CA LEU A 156 -10.70 -7.53 11.03
C LEU A 156 -11.73 -6.93 12.01
N PRO A 157 -12.37 -5.79 11.69
CA PRO A 157 -13.35 -5.15 12.56
C PRO A 157 -14.45 -6.10 13.03
N ALA A 158 -14.86 -5.93 14.28
CA ALA A 158 -15.93 -6.72 14.89
C ALA A 158 -17.30 -6.38 14.30
N GLY A 159 -18.27 -7.26 14.49
CA GLY A 159 -19.69 -7.05 14.11
C GLY A 159 -20.06 -7.63 12.74
N THR A 160 -19.12 -8.14 11.98
CA THR A 160 -19.38 -8.79 10.69
C THR A 160 -18.48 -9.99 10.46
N LYS A 161 -18.74 -10.71 9.38
CA LYS A 161 -17.87 -11.73 8.83
C LYS A 161 -17.02 -11.13 7.71
N TRP A 162 -15.80 -11.64 7.56
CA TRP A 162 -14.85 -11.24 6.55
C TRP A 162 -14.45 -12.43 5.69
N PHE A 163 -14.14 -12.17 4.44
CA PHE A 163 -13.67 -13.19 3.52
C PHE A 163 -12.34 -12.77 2.93
N ASP A 164 -11.37 -13.67 2.97
CA ASP A 164 -10.10 -13.43 2.28
C ASP A 164 -10.34 -13.26 0.78
N PHE A 165 -9.86 -12.16 0.24
CA PHE A 165 -10.11 -11.77 -1.15
C PHE A 165 -9.57 -12.80 -2.17
N TRP A 166 -8.52 -13.52 -1.81
CA TRP A 166 -7.84 -14.44 -2.73
C TRP A 166 -8.33 -15.87 -2.63
N THR A 167 -8.64 -16.32 -1.42
CA THR A 167 -8.99 -17.71 -1.13
C THR A 167 -10.47 -17.94 -0.86
N GLY A 168 -11.21 -16.85 -0.56
CA GLY A 168 -12.60 -16.95 -0.10
C GLY A 168 -12.74 -17.50 1.32
N LYS A 169 -11.66 -17.71 2.06
CA LYS A 169 -11.74 -18.22 3.44
C LYS A 169 -12.48 -17.25 4.33
N GLU A 170 -13.45 -17.76 5.09
CA GLU A 170 -14.23 -16.98 6.05
C GLU A 170 -13.48 -16.77 7.35
N TYR A 171 -13.60 -15.55 7.89
CA TYR A 171 -13.09 -15.14 9.19
C TYR A 171 -14.18 -14.42 9.98
N LYS A 172 -14.22 -14.64 11.28
CA LYS A 172 -15.04 -13.83 12.20
C LYS A 172 -14.35 -12.50 12.43
N GLY A 173 -15.09 -11.39 12.50
CA GLY A 173 -14.55 -10.11 12.91
C GLY A 173 -14.11 -10.07 14.38
N GLY A 174 -13.40 -9.02 14.77
CA GLY A 174 -12.90 -8.81 16.12
C GLY A 174 -11.55 -9.47 16.40
N GLN A 175 -10.80 -9.87 15.37
CA GLN A 175 -9.53 -10.58 15.51
C GLN A 175 -8.46 -10.06 14.56
N TYR A 176 -7.20 -10.36 14.86
CA TYR A 176 -6.08 -10.17 13.96
C TYR A 176 -5.86 -11.42 13.10
N VAL A 177 -5.48 -11.21 11.85
CA VAL A 177 -5.12 -12.25 10.89
C VAL A 177 -3.79 -11.93 10.21
N ASN A 178 -3.08 -12.96 9.71
CA ASN A 178 -1.89 -12.83 8.87
C ASN A 178 -2.25 -12.89 7.39
#